data_6a90656adf02df569072c1d4a9e649ec
#
_entry.id   6a90656adf02df569072c1d4a9e649ec
#
_cell.length_a   1.000
_cell.length_b   1.000
_cell.length_c   1.000
_cell.angle_alpha   90.00
_cell.angle_beta   90.00
_cell.angle_gamma   90.00
#
_symmetry.space_group_name_H-M   'P 1'
#
loop_
_entity.id
_entity.type
_entity.pdbx_description
1 polymer ?
#
loop_
_entity_poly.entity_id
_entity_poly.type
_entity_poly.pdbx_seq_one_letter_code
_entity_poly.pdbx_strand_id
1 'polypeptide(L)'
;MLDSTVGGSLPTGESPFECLLREGWEEAKLSPDFVRKNVVACGTVNYTCVTDDYSRGEKGLLSPEVQFCYELKVPKDMVLVPGETAVQEIVLLNVEQLKEALVTGDLCPLTGCLILDFFVRHGILTFENELNYISIASRMHKALNLETM
;
A
#
# COMPACT_ATOMS: atom_id res chain seq x y z
N MET A 1 6.07 -13.29 3.39
CA MET A 1 6.14 -11.82 3.45
C MET A 1 4.72 -11.28 3.33
N LEU A 2 4.35 -10.36 4.20
CA LEU A 2 3.04 -9.73 4.21
C LEU A 2 2.98 -8.63 3.16
N ASP A 3 1.81 -8.48 2.54
CA ASP A 3 1.55 -7.42 1.55
C ASP A 3 0.22 -6.71 1.85
N SER A 4 -0.07 -5.63 1.13
CA SER A 4 -1.36 -4.93 1.24
C SER A 4 -2.51 -5.87 0.87
N THR A 5 -3.69 -5.63 1.45
CA THR A 5 -4.89 -6.45 1.17
C THR A 5 -5.31 -6.37 -0.28
N VAL A 6 -5.08 -5.23 -0.91
CA VAL A 6 -5.37 -4.97 -2.32
C VAL A 6 -4.25 -4.12 -2.89
N GLY A 7 -3.69 -4.54 -4.01
CA GLY A 7 -2.66 -3.78 -4.72
C GLY A 7 -2.51 -4.25 -6.16
N GLY A 8 -2.31 -3.34 -7.07
CA GLY A 8 -2.12 -3.68 -8.47
C GLY A 8 -1.46 -2.56 -9.27
N SER A 9 -0.91 -2.94 -10.39
CA SER A 9 -0.35 -1.99 -11.36
C SER A 9 -1.48 -1.28 -12.10
N LEU A 10 -1.31 0.03 -12.30
CA LEU A 10 -2.25 0.85 -13.04
C LEU A 10 -2.01 0.71 -14.56
N PRO A 11 -2.89 0.04 -15.31
CA PRO A 11 -2.77 -0.08 -16.75
C PRO A 11 -3.01 1.27 -17.46
N THR A 12 -2.46 1.40 -18.65
CA THR A 12 -2.71 2.57 -19.50
C THR A 12 -4.21 2.72 -19.81
N GLY A 13 -4.77 3.89 -19.49
CA GLY A 13 -6.17 4.22 -19.75
C GLY A 13 -7.14 3.85 -18.62
N GLU A 14 -6.69 3.14 -17.58
CA GLU A 14 -7.48 2.91 -16.37
C GLU A 14 -7.23 4.03 -15.35
N SER A 15 -8.26 4.47 -14.67
CA SER A 15 -8.09 5.40 -13.55
C SER A 15 -7.66 4.66 -12.27
N PRO A 16 -6.97 5.32 -11.31
CA PRO A 16 -6.61 4.69 -10.04
C PRO A 16 -7.80 4.09 -9.29
N PHE A 17 -8.96 4.74 -9.42
CA PHE A 17 -10.19 4.26 -8.76
C PHE A 17 -10.78 3.01 -9.44
N GLU A 18 -10.73 2.94 -10.77
CA GLU A 18 -11.16 1.72 -11.51
C GLU A 18 -10.23 0.55 -11.24
N CYS A 19 -8.91 0.80 -11.19
CA CYS A 19 -7.91 -0.18 -10.79
C CYS A 19 -8.22 -0.74 -9.38
N LEU A 20 -8.49 0.13 -8.41
CA LEU A 20 -8.88 -0.30 -7.06
C LEU A 20 -10.12 -1.20 -7.07
N LEU A 21 -11.14 -0.88 -7.86
CA LEU A 21 -12.37 -1.69 -7.93
C LEU A 21 -12.10 -3.07 -8.52
N ARG A 22 -11.30 -3.13 -9.56
CA ARG A 22 -10.91 -4.38 -10.23
C ARG A 22 -10.08 -5.26 -9.30
N GLU A 23 -8.95 -4.73 -8.79
CA GLU A 23 -8.05 -5.47 -7.90
C GLU A 23 -8.75 -5.87 -6.59
N GLY A 24 -9.60 -4.99 -6.03
CA GLY A 24 -10.37 -5.31 -4.83
C GLY A 24 -11.32 -6.50 -5.01
N TRP A 25 -11.92 -6.62 -6.19
CA TRP A 25 -12.72 -7.80 -6.53
C TRP A 25 -11.87 -9.04 -6.82
N GLU A 26 -10.79 -8.87 -7.57
CA GLU A 26 -9.90 -9.97 -7.95
C GLU A 26 -9.22 -10.58 -6.73
N GLU A 27 -8.59 -9.78 -5.88
CA GLU A 27 -7.77 -10.24 -4.75
C GLU A 27 -8.54 -10.54 -3.46
N ALA A 28 -9.58 -9.76 -3.13
CA ALA A 28 -10.26 -9.83 -1.83
C ALA A 28 -11.78 -10.03 -1.92
N LYS A 29 -12.34 -10.23 -3.11
CA LYS A 29 -13.79 -10.34 -3.37
C LYS A 29 -14.61 -9.18 -2.79
N LEU A 30 -14.01 -8.00 -2.70
CA LEU A 30 -14.69 -6.78 -2.29
C LEU A 30 -15.68 -6.35 -3.37
N SER A 31 -16.95 -6.25 -3.01
CA SER A 31 -17.97 -5.79 -3.95
C SER A 31 -17.68 -4.36 -4.43
N PRO A 32 -17.64 -4.09 -5.75
CA PRO A 32 -17.43 -2.75 -6.28
C PRO A 32 -18.40 -1.70 -5.70
N ASP A 33 -19.66 -2.06 -5.48
CA ASP A 33 -20.66 -1.17 -4.89
C ASP A 33 -20.36 -0.84 -3.43
N PHE A 34 -19.83 -1.80 -2.67
CA PHE A 34 -19.37 -1.56 -1.29
C PHE A 34 -18.17 -0.63 -1.26
N VAL A 35 -17.17 -0.89 -2.12
CA VAL A 35 -15.97 -0.04 -2.23
C VAL A 35 -16.37 1.37 -2.62
N ARG A 36 -17.19 1.57 -3.67
CA ARG A 36 -17.65 2.90 -4.12
C ARG A 36 -18.30 3.74 -3.01
N LYS A 37 -19.01 3.09 -2.09
CA LYS A 37 -19.75 3.79 -1.02
C LYS A 37 -18.91 4.11 0.21
N ASN A 38 -17.82 3.37 0.44
CA ASN A 38 -17.14 3.40 1.74
C ASN A 38 -15.65 3.74 1.66
N VAL A 39 -15.05 3.75 0.47
CA VAL A 39 -13.63 4.02 0.31
C VAL A 39 -13.32 5.52 0.39
N VAL A 40 -12.16 5.84 0.94
CA VAL A 40 -11.62 7.20 1.02
C VAL A 40 -10.27 7.24 0.32
N ALA A 41 -10.10 8.19 -0.60
CA ALA A 41 -8.81 8.45 -1.20
C ALA A 41 -7.90 9.20 -0.21
N CYS A 42 -6.68 8.70 -0.01
CA CYS A 42 -5.76 9.16 1.03
C CYS A 42 -4.51 9.87 0.47
N GLY A 43 -4.47 10.11 -0.82
CA GLY A 43 -3.32 10.73 -1.49
C GLY A 43 -2.38 9.74 -2.12
N THR A 44 -1.09 10.07 -2.15
CA THR A 44 -0.06 9.25 -2.80
C THR A 44 1.17 9.08 -1.92
N VAL A 45 1.83 7.94 -2.05
CA VAL A 45 3.17 7.70 -1.51
C VAL A 45 4.12 7.51 -2.70
N ASN A 46 5.26 8.22 -2.66
CA ASN A 46 6.23 8.20 -3.74
C ASN A 46 7.56 7.64 -3.23
N TYR A 47 8.14 6.72 -3.97
CA TYR A 47 9.46 6.17 -3.63
C TYR A 47 10.21 5.77 -4.89
N THR A 48 11.49 5.49 -4.71
CA THR A 48 12.33 4.88 -5.74
C THR A 48 12.94 3.61 -5.14
N CYS A 49 12.66 2.48 -5.73
CA CYS A 49 13.32 1.22 -5.37
C CYS A 49 14.39 0.84 -6.38
N VAL A 50 15.23 -0.08 -5.98
CA VAL A 50 16.18 -0.77 -6.87
C VAL A 50 15.64 -2.15 -7.11
N THR A 51 15.46 -2.52 -8.37
CA THR A 51 14.95 -3.85 -8.73
C THR A 51 15.92 -4.95 -8.28
N ASP A 52 15.39 -5.99 -7.68
CA ASP A 52 16.12 -7.13 -7.12
C ASP A 52 15.67 -8.46 -7.74
N ASP A 53 16.01 -9.58 -7.09
CA ASP A 53 15.65 -10.93 -7.53
C ASP A 53 14.16 -11.22 -7.52
N TYR A 54 13.39 -10.47 -6.75
CA TYR A 54 11.93 -10.60 -6.60
C TYR A 54 11.17 -9.66 -7.53
N SER A 55 11.86 -8.68 -8.10
CA SER A 55 11.30 -7.73 -9.05
C SER A 55 11.16 -8.37 -10.44
N ARG A 56 10.10 -8.03 -11.15
CA ARG A 56 9.99 -8.43 -12.56
C ARG A 56 10.92 -7.56 -13.40
N GLY A 57 11.75 -8.17 -14.23
CA GLY A 57 12.65 -7.47 -15.15
C GLY A 57 14.13 -7.56 -14.78
N GLU A 58 14.92 -6.61 -15.28
CA GLU A 58 16.37 -6.55 -15.06
C GLU A 58 16.68 -6.03 -13.65
N LYS A 59 17.67 -6.66 -12.98
CA LYS A 59 18.11 -6.25 -11.63
C LYS A 59 18.96 -4.99 -11.68
N GLY A 60 18.93 -4.24 -10.58
CA GLY A 60 19.76 -3.06 -10.38
C GLY A 60 19.26 -1.80 -11.07
N LEU A 61 18.07 -1.84 -11.64
CA LEU A 61 17.44 -0.66 -12.23
C LEU A 61 16.74 0.17 -11.16
N LEU A 62 16.79 1.48 -11.31
CA LEU A 62 15.99 2.41 -10.52
C LEU A 62 14.55 2.39 -11.03
N SER A 63 13.62 2.06 -10.13
CA SER A 63 12.18 2.08 -10.41
C SER A 63 11.52 3.15 -9.54
N PRO A 64 11.27 4.34 -10.09
CA PRO A 64 10.46 5.35 -9.42
C PRO A 64 8.99 4.98 -9.51
N GLU A 65 8.30 5.03 -8.38
CA GLU A 65 6.89 4.62 -8.28
C GLU A 65 6.06 5.65 -7.53
N VAL A 66 4.80 5.77 -7.94
CA VAL A 66 3.74 6.53 -7.27
C VAL A 66 2.63 5.58 -6.93
N GLN A 67 2.33 5.42 -5.65
CA GLN A 67 1.19 4.64 -5.16
C GLN A 67 0.02 5.56 -4.86
N PHE A 68 -1.12 5.32 -5.48
CA PHE A 68 -2.40 5.95 -5.13
C PHE A 68 -3.01 5.19 -3.95
N CYS A 69 -3.13 5.86 -2.80
CA CYS A 69 -3.51 5.24 -1.55
C CYS A 69 -5.00 5.43 -1.26
N TYR A 70 -5.63 4.34 -0.83
CA TYR A 70 -7.04 4.33 -0.44
C TYR A 70 -7.22 3.60 0.88
N GLU A 71 -8.17 4.05 1.68
CA GLU A 71 -8.62 3.38 2.88
C GLU A 71 -10.06 2.93 2.75
N LEU A 72 -10.33 1.71 3.16
CA LEU A 72 -11.67 1.13 3.21
C LEU A 72 -11.95 0.59 4.60
N LYS A 73 -12.91 1.21 5.29
CA LYS A 73 -13.40 0.68 6.56
C LYS A 73 -14.36 -0.47 6.29
N VAL A 74 -13.98 -1.66 6.73
CA VAL A 74 -14.81 -2.86 6.64
C VAL A 74 -15.56 -3.10 7.96
N PRO A 75 -16.83 -3.55 7.91
CA PRO A 75 -17.58 -4.00 9.09
C PRO A 75 -16.84 -5.15 9.80
N LYS A 76 -16.97 -5.24 11.13
CA LYS A 76 -16.30 -6.29 11.92
C LYS A 76 -16.73 -7.72 11.59
N ASP A 77 -17.94 -7.87 11.09
CA ASP A 77 -18.55 -9.14 10.67
C ASP A 77 -18.26 -9.49 9.20
N MET A 78 -17.63 -8.59 8.45
CA MET A 78 -17.22 -8.86 7.07
C MET A 78 -15.94 -9.69 7.06
N VAL A 79 -16.02 -10.88 6.50
CA VAL A 79 -14.85 -11.74 6.26
C VAL A 79 -14.40 -11.54 4.82
N LEU A 80 -13.18 -11.07 4.63
CA LEU A 80 -12.54 -10.98 3.32
C LEU A 80 -12.06 -12.38 2.91
N VAL A 81 -12.23 -12.71 1.64
CA VAL A 81 -11.90 -14.03 1.09
C VAL A 81 -10.86 -13.84 -0.03
N PRO A 82 -9.76 -14.60 -0.02
CA PRO A 82 -8.83 -14.62 -1.15
C PRO A 82 -9.56 -14.88 -2.46
N GLY A 83 -9.36 -14.01 -3.43
CA GLY A 83 -10.06 -14.05 -4.71
C GLY A 83 -9.26 -14.70 -5.83
N GLU A 84 -7.94 -14.68 -5.72
CA GLU A 84 -7.02 -15.28 -6.67
C GLU A 84 -6.08 -16.29 -6.02
N THR A 85 -5.51 -17.17 -6.83
CA THR A 85 -4.56 -18.19 -6.37
C THR A 85 -3.23 -17.59 -5.88
N ALA A 86 -2.91 -16.36 -6.27
CA ALA A 86 -1.75 -15.62 -5.80
C ALA A 86 -1.90 -15.16 -4.34
N VAL A 87 -3.12 -14.91 -3.88
CA VAL A 87 -3.44 -14.54 -2.51
C VAL A 87 -3.63 -15.80 -1.68
N GLN A 88 -2.67 -16.12 -0.82
CA GLN A 88 -2.73 -17.34 0.01
C GLN A 88 -3.76 -17.20 1.13
N GLU A 89 -3.72 -16.11 1.85
CA GLU A 89 -4.65 -15.80 2.94
C GLU A 89 -4.75 -14.30 3.16
N ILE A 90 -5.83 -13.86 3.79
CA ILE A 90 -6.00 -12.48 4.26
C ILE A 90 -6.03 -12.53 5.79
N VAL A 91 -5.09 -11.83 6.41
CA VAL A 91 -4.93 -11.80 7.87
C VAL A 91 -5.28 -10.43 8.43
N LEU A 92 -5.89 -10.41 9.62
CA LEU A 92 -6.16 -9.19 10.36
C LEU A 92 -5.02 -8.96 11.36
N LEU A 93 -4.33 -7.83 11.23
CA LEU A 93 -3.26 -7.43 12.13
C LEU A 93 -3.69 -6.20 12.93
N ASN A 94 -3.32 -6.16 14.21
CA ASN A 94 -3.43 -4.96 15.02
C ASN A 94 -2.20 -4.05 14.84
N VAL A 95 -2.26 -2.84 15.42
CA VAL A 95 -1.19 -1.83 15.27
C VAL A 95 0.16 -2.34 15.77
N GLU A 96 0.19 -3.05 16.89
CA GLU A 96 1.46 -3.56 17.46
C GLU A 96 2.07 -4.65 16.57
N GLN A 97 1.25 -5.53 16.00
CA GLN A 97 1.71 -6.54 15.03
C GLN A 97 2.24 -5.90 13.74
N LEU A 98 1.60 -4.80 13.27
CA LEU A 98 2.10 -4.05 12.11
C LEU A 98 3.43 -3.36 12.41
N LYS A 99 3.61 -2.80 13.61
CA LYS A 99 4.90 -2.23 14.04
C LYS A 99 5.99 -3.30 14.11
N GLU A 100 5.69 -4.46 14.66
CA GLU A 100 6.61 -5.59 14.71
C GLU A 100 7.01 -6.03 13.30
N ALA A 101 6.06 -6.20 12.40
CA ALA A 101 6.31 -6.59 11.00
C ALA A 101 7.16 -5.57 10.24
N LEU A 102 7.02 -4.25 10.53
CA LEU A 102 7.90 -3.21 9.99
C LEU A 102 9.35 -3.37 10.49
N VAL A 103 9.54 -3.68 11.78
CA VAL A 103 10.87 -3.82 12.38
C VAL A 103 11.56 -5.11 11.94
N THR A 104 10.83 -6.22 11.84
CA THR A 104 11.38 -7.52 11.43
C THR A 104 11.61 -7.62 9.92
N GLY A 105 11.02 -6.73 9.13
CA GLY A 105 11.08 -6.75 7.66
C GLY A 105 10.17 -7.82 7.04
N ASP A 106 9.11 -8.20 7.73
CA ASP A 106 8.12 -9.18 7.23
C ASP A 106 7.12 -8.57 6.24
N LEU A 107 7.09 -7.24 6.13
CA LEU A 107 6.29 -6.52 5.14
C LEU A 107 7.06 -6.35 3.82
N CYS A 108 6.34 -6.45 2.71
CA CYS A 108 6.83 -5.94 1.44
C CYS A 108 7.25 -4.47 1.61
N PRO A 109 8.42 -4.04 1.12
CA PRO A 109 8.90 -2.66 1.31
C PRO A 109 7.90 -1.59 0.89
N LEU A 110 7.15 -1.85 -0.20
CA LEU A 110 6.12 -0.96 -0.72
C LEU A 110 4.96 -0.83 0.26
N THR A 111 4.50 -1.95 0.80
CA THR A 111 3.47 -2.00 1.85
C THR A 111 3.96 -1.35 3.14
N GLY A 112 5.25 -1.50 3.47
CA GLY A 112 5.86 -0.81 4.60
C GLY A 112 5.71 0.72 4.50
N CYS A 113 5.93 1.30 3.33
CA CYS A 113 5.71 2.73 3.08
C CYS A 113 4.23 3.12 3.26
N LEU A 114 3.31 2.30 2.75
CA LEU A 114 1.87 2.51 2.89
C LEU A 114 1.41 2.48 4.36
N ILE A 115 1.94 1.53 5.15
CA ILE A 115 1.63 1.43 6.60
C ILE A 115 2.21 2.61 7.38
N LEU A 116 3.40 3.08 7.05
CA LEU A 116 3.98 4.29 7.67
C LEU A 116 3.13 5.53 7.37
N ASP A 117 2.67 5.69 6.14
CA ASP A 117 1.75 6.77 5.76
C ASP A 117 0.43 6.68 6.56
N PHE A 118 -0.16 5.49 6.66
CA PHE A 118 -1.33 5.24 7.50
C PHE A 118 -1.08 5.65 8.96
N PHE A 119 0.06 5.26 9.54
CA PHE A 119 0.41 5.60 10.92
C PHE A 119 0.54 7.11 11.14
N VAL A 120 1.12 7.83 10.18
CA VAL A 120 1.24 9.30 10.24
C VAL A 120 -0.14 9.95 10.16
N ARG A 121 -0.96 9.57 9.19
CA ARG A 121 -2.30 10.15 8.98
C ARG A 121 -3.25 9.89 10.15
N HIS A 122 -3.10 8.76 10.83
CA HIS A 122 -3.92 8.40 11.99
C HIS A 122 -3.31 8.78 13.34
N GLY A 123 -2.20 9.52 13.36
CA GLY A 123 -1.56 9.97 14.60
C GLY A 123 -0.98 8.85 15.47
N ILE A 124 -0.75 7.68 14.88
CA ILE A 124 -0.08 6.54 15.55
C ILE A 124 1.43 6.82 15.62
N LEU A 125 1.98 7.36 14.53
CA LEU A 125 3.35 7.85 14.43
C LEU A 125 3.31 9.37 14.41
N THR A 126 3.97 10.01 15.38
CA THR A 126 3.98 11.46 15.55
C THR A 126 5.40 11.95 15.82
N PHE A 127 5.64 13.25 15.66
CA PHE A 127 6.91 13.88 16.02
C PHE A 127 7.23 13.83 17.53
N GLU A 128 6.23 13.48 18.37
CA GLU A 128 6.42 13.33 19.81
C GLU A 128 6.89 11.92 20.21
N ASN A 129 6.56 10.89 19.38
CA ASN A 129 6.86 9.50 19.70
C ASN A 129 7.85 8.83 18.73
N GLU A 130 8.29 9.53 17.66
CA GLU A 130 9.27 9.03 16.69
C GLU A 130 10.34 10.09 16.38
N LEU A 131 11.59 9.80 16.75
CA LEU A 131 12.72 10.71 16.54
C LEU A 131 13.02 10.99 15.07
N ASN A 132 12.77 10.02 14.21
CA ASN A 132 12.99 10.12 12.78
C ASN A 132 11.77 10.62 12.00
N TYR A 133 10.71 11.08 12.68
CA TYR A 133 9.44 11.46 12.09
C TYR A 133 9.57 12.34 10.84
N ILE A 134 10.35 13.41 10.92
CA ILE A 134 10.56 14.34 9.80
C ILE A 134 11.20 13.64 8.60
N SER A 135 12.18 12.77 8.85
CA SER A 135 12.85 11.99 7.80
C SER A 135 11.90 11.01 7.13
N ILE A 136 11.07 10.33 7.91
CA ILE A 136 10.05 9.39 7.42
C ILE A 136 9.04 10.13 6.56
N ALA A 137 8.40 11.17 7.11
CA ALA A 137 7.37 11.94 6.41
C ALA A 137 7.89 12.56 5.10
N SER A 138 9.10 13.12 5.10
CA SER A 138 9.67 13.75 3.90
C SER A 138 10.08 12.75 2.82
N ARG A 139 10.46 11.52 3.19
CA ARG A 139 10.84 10.48 2.22
C ARG A 139 9.66 9.85 1.52
N MET A 140 8.51 9.72 2.18
CA MET A 140 7.28 9.17 1.59
C MET A 140 6.68 10.05 0.49
N HIS A 141 7.03 11.34 0.47
CA HIS A 141 6.48 12.31 -0.48
C HIS A 141 7.58 13.04 -1.27
N LYS A 142 8.75 12.41 -1.39
CA LYS A 142 9.85 12.98 -2.15
C LYS A 142 9.45 13.11 -3.62
N ALA A 143 9.68 14.30 -4.20
CA ALA A 143 9.46 14.50 -5.62
C ALA A 143 10.28 13.50 -6.44
N LEU A 144 9.62 12.75 -7.29
CA LEU A 144 10.26 11.94 -8.29
C LEU A 144 10.64 12.86 -9.45
N ASN A 145 11.92 12.95 -9.78
CA ASN A 145 12.38 13.68 -10.97
C ASN A 145 12.04 12.84 -12.22
N LEU A 146 10.75 12.67 -12.47
CA LEU A 146 10.27 12.08 -13.72
C LEU A 146 10.30 13.20 -14.75
N GLU A 147 11.16 13.08 -15.76
CA GLU A 147 11.05 13.93 -16.93
C GLU A 147 9.69 13.66 -17.56
N THR A 148 8.84 14.68 -17.54
CA THR A 148 7.58 14.65 -18.29
C THR A 148 7.95 14.65 -19.77
N MET A 149 7.91 13.47 -20.40
CA MET A 149 7.93 13.36 -21.85
C MET A 149 6.65 13.88 -22.46
#